data_a2431a333c93794b4db4836adf9ee04f
#
_entry.id   a2431a333c93794b4db4836adf9ee04f
#
_cell.length_a   1.000
_cell.length_b   1.000
_cell.length_c   1.000
_cell.angle_alpha   90.00
_cell.angle_beta   90.00
_cell.angle_gamma   90.00
#
_symmetry.space_group_name_H-M   'P 1'
#
loop_
_entity.id
_entity.type
_entity.pdbx_description
1 polymer ?
#
loop_
_entity_poly.entity_id
_entity_poly.type
_entity_poly.pdbx_seq_one_letter_code
_entity_poly.pdbx_strand_id
1 'polypeptide(L)'
;MATKTKHLKEYEKQMNMCIRCAYCFEKCPVIKETQWDTDGARGKIIMSYGILCGELDPSQYIADKLFRCTYCRDCMDRCPSKLDILEIFSNARAELVDAGFASDTHKYIIENIKKTGNIYGDTEVITPEQKGKTPLFIGCQYLGRPNKTKKYIKILEKLGIEPNVVEEVCCGFPMEVLGFKDDYEKHKKQFKEKFPFNEAITLCPTCTVFLREGHEIKAKHVLQLILEKLPKANLGMKVTYHDPCDFSRGLKIIDEPRQILKKLGVEIVEMKNSRENSRCCGGGGGILMTDQGLSNDIAKKRIHEALDTGVDILVTSCPTCESTLKKAAQEVSEKEGKTIAVRNIEDIIWQGLKNAETT
;
A
#
# COMPACT_ATOMS: atom_id res chain seq x y z
N MET A 1 23.02 29.31 -11.03
CA MET A 1 23.65 28.12 -11.64
C MET A 1 22.59 27.03 -11.64
N ALA A 2 22.22 26.50 -12.80
CA ALA A 2 21.24 25.42 -12.85
C ALA A 2 21.76 24.23 -12.02
N THR A 3 21.07 23.86 -10.97
CA THR A 3 21.38 22.68 -10.17
C THR A 3 21.28 21.47 -11.10
N LYS A 4 22.38 20.76 -11.24
CA LYS A 4 22.44 19.58 -12.10
C LYS A 4 21.63 18.48 -11.41
N THR A 5 20.40 18.26 -11.84
CA THR A 5 19.52 17.22 -11.29
C THR A 5 20.13 15.84 -11.54
N LYS A 6 20.09 14.98 -10.53
CA LYS A 6 20.66 13.62 -10.56
C LYS A 6 19.62 12.58 -10.99
N HIS A 7 18.37 12.74 -10.55
CA HIS A 7 17.33 11.72 -10.63
C HIS A 7 16.23 12.04 -11.67
N LEU A 8 16.01 13.31 -12.04
CA LEU A 8 14.89 13.71 -12.90
C LEU A 8 15.20 13.70 -14.40
N LYS A 9 16.48 13.69 -14.80
CA LYS A 9 16.88 13.88 -16.19
C LYS A 9 16.27 12.85 -17.16
N GLU A 10 16.18 11.60 -16.78
CA GLU A 10 15.63 10.54 -17.60
C GLU A 10 14.11 10.66 -17.81
N TYR A 11 13.42 11.39 -16.93
CA TYR A 11 11.96 11.63 -17.00
C TYR A 11 11.57 12.91 -17.74
N GLU A 12 12.54 13.68 -18.28
CA GLU A 12 12.27 14.94 -18.98
C GLU A 12 11.25 14.77 -20.12
N LYS A 13 11.44 13.74 -20.96
CA LYS A 13 10.52 13.45 -22.04
C LYS A 13 9.11 13.15 -21.55
N GLN A 14 8.97 12.33 -20.50
CA GLN A 14 7.67 12.00 -19.93
C GLN A 14 6.98 13.23 -19.33
N MET A 15 7.70 14.08 -18.60
CA MET A 15 7.13 15.30 -18.03
C MET A 15 6.64 16.26 -19.13
N ASN A 16 7.35 16.34 -20.26
CA ASN A 16 6.94 17.13 -21.42
C ASN A 16 5.71 16.56 -22.15
N MET A 17 5.46 15.24 -22.05
CA MET A 17 4.25 14.62 -22.61
C MET A 17 3.00 14.92 -21.79
N CYS A 18 3.09 15.58 -20.64
CA CYS A 18 1.96 15.95 -19.82
C CYS A 18 1.14 17.05 -20.50
N ILE A 19 -0.04 16.71 -21.02
CA ILE A 19 -0.96 17.64 -21.70
C ILE A 19 -1.74 18.54 -20.73
N ARG A 20 -1.46 18.47 -19.44
CA ARG A 20 -2.07 19.30 -18.37
C ARG A 20 -3.59 19.22 -18.26
N CYS A 21 -4.23 18.14 -18.72
CA CYS A 21 -5.69 17.95 -18.81
C CYS A 21 -6.42 17.83 -17.44
N ALA A 22 -5.70 17.64 -16.34
CA ALA A 22 -6.24 17.47 -14.98
C ALA A 22 -7.09 16.21 -14.72
N TYR A 23 -7.18 15.20 -15.61
CA TYR A 23 -7.87 13.95 -15.32
C TYR A 23 -7.33 13.25 -14.06
N CYS A 24 -6.04 13.44 -13.75
CA CYS A 24 -5.42 12.94 -12.51
C CYS A 24 -6.00 13.59 -11.23
N PHE A 25 -6.82 14.65 -11.31
CA PHE A 25 -7.45 15.30 -10.17
C PHE A 25 -8.79 14.68 -9.77
N GLU A 26 -9.45 13.99 -10.71
CA GLU A 26 -10.83 13.55 -10.55
C GLU A 26 -11.07 12.76 -9.26
N LYS A 27 -10.18 11.81 -8.95
CA LYS A 27 -10.28 10.98 -7.75
C LYS A 27 -9.04 11.06 -6.84
N CYS A 28 -8.15 12.02 -7.07
CA CYS A 28 -7.01 12.22 -6.19
C CYS A 28 -7.47 12.48 -4.76
N PRO A 29 -7.15 11.61 -3.78
CA PRO A 29 -7.64 11.76 -2.41
C PRO A 29 -7.10 13.04 -1.78
N VAL A 30 -5.87 13.44 -2.10
CA VAL A 30 -5.23 14.64 -1.55
C VAL A 30 -5.91 15.91 -2.05
N ILE A 31 -6.15 16.06 -3.37
CA ILE A 31 -6.84 17.23 -3.93
C ILE A 31 -8.27 17.34 -3.37
N LYS A 32 -8.95 16.22 -3.16
CA LYS A 32 -10.32 16.25 -2.60
C LYS A 32 -10.39 16.80 -1.18
N GLU A 33 -9.27 16.83 -0.46
CA GLU A 33 -9.17 17.45 0.86
C GLU A 33 -8.60 18.86 0.80
N THR A 34 -7.48 19.06 0.08
CA THR A 34 -6.73 20.31 0.12
C THR A 34 -7.25 21.38 -0.85
N GLN A 35 -7.92 20.98 -1.93
CA GLN A 35 -8.40 21.85 -3.03
C GLN A 35 -7.29 22.66 -3.73
N TRP A 36 -6.01 22.24 -3.58
CA TRP A 36 -4.86 22.90 -4.20
C TRP A 36 -4.30 22.10 -5.37
N ASP A 37 -4.14 22.73 -6.53
CA ASP A 37 -3.58 22.12 -7.74
C ASP A 37 -2.16 21.58 -7.53
N THR A 38 -1.34 22.24 -6.71
CA THR A 38 0.02 21.83 -6.37
C THR A 38 0.06 20.54 -5.57
N ASP A 39 -1.02 20.15 -4.91
CA ASP A 39 -1.13 18.88 -4.19
C ASP A 39 -1.53 17.71 -5.11
N GLY A 40 -1.94 18.00 -6.35
CA GLY A 40 -2.30 17.00 -7.34
C GLY A 40 -1.15 16.59 -8.28
N ALA A 41 -1.36 15.53 -9.05
CA ALA A 41 -0.30 14.99 -9.90
C ALA A 41 0.19 15.99 -10.95
N ARG A 42 -0.72 16.75 -11.60
CA ARG A 42 -0.35 17.79 -12.56
C ARG A 42 0.58 18.84 -11.95
N GLY A 43 0.22 19.38 -10.78
CA GLY A 43 1.05 20.39 -10.09
C GLY A 43 2.40 19.83 -9.68
N LYS A 44 2.44 18.58 -9.17
CA LYS A 44 3.68 17.90 -8.80
C LYS A 44 4.60 17.68 -10.02
N ILE A 45 4.05 17.28 -11.18
CA ILE A 45 4.82 17.16 -12.43
C ILE A 45 5.41 18.51 -12.85
N ILE A 46 4.62 19.59 -12.77
CA ILE A 46 5.09 20.94 -13.12
C ILE A 46 6.23 21.39 -12.20
N MET A 47 6.09 21.16 -10.88
CA MET A 47 7.16 21.50 -9.92
C MET A 47 8.42 20.66 -10.17
N SER A 48 8.26 19.35 -10.44
CA SER A 48 9.38 18.45 -10.78
C SER A 48 10.10 18.92 -12.04
N TYR A 49 9.35 19.34 -13.05
CA TYR A 49 9.93 19.89 -14.28
C TYR A 49 10.65 21.23 -14.04
N GLY A 50 10.09 22.10 -13.20
CA GLY A 50 10.72 23.36 -12.80
C GLY A 50 12.07 23.13 -12.09
N ILE A 51 12.16 22.09 -11.21
CA ILE A 51 13.44 21.69 -10.61
C ILE A 51 14.41 21.19 -11.68
N LEU A 52 13.95 20.34 -12.60
CA LEU A 52 14.78 19.80 -13.68
C LEU A 52 15.38 20.89 -14.55
N CYS A 53 14.60 21.91 -14.90
CA CYS A 53 15.04 23.03 -15.76
C CYS A 53 15.83 24.11 -15.00
N GLY A 54 15.91 24.02 -13.65
CA GLY A 54 16.53 25.04 -12.82
C GLY A 54 15.71 26.33 -12.69
N GLU A 55 14.42 26.28 -13.00
CA GLU A 55 13.45 27.38 -12.81
C GLU A 55 12.95 27.44 -11.36
N LEU A 56 12.97 26.30 -10.66
CA LEU A 56 12.62 26.17 -9.25
C LEU A 56 13.77 25.54 -8.48
N ASP A 57 14.16 26.16 -7.39
CA ASP A 57 15.09 25.56 -6.45
C ASP A 57 14.35 24.57 -5.51
N PRO A 58 14.99 23.46 -5.12
CA PRO A 58 14.50 22.60 -4.04
C PRO A 58 14.18 23.43 -2.79
N SER A 59 13.02 23.20 -2.19
CA SER A 59 12.58 23.95 -1.02
C SER A 59 11.65 23.12 -0.15
N GLN A 60 11.49 23.51 1.12
CA GLN A 60 10.54 22.86 2.03
C GLN A 60 9.12 22.88 1.49
N TYR A 61 8.68 23.98 0.88
CA TYR A 61 7.35 24.07 0.26
C TYR A 61 7.13 22.98 -0.81
N ILE A 62 8.11 22.82 -1.72
CA ILE A 62 8.02 21.79 -2.77
C ILE A 62 8.09 20.39 -2.16
N ALA A 63 8.91 20.17 -1.13
CA ALA A 63 8.98 18.91 -0.41
C ALA A 63 7.64 18.56 0.23
N ASP A 64 7.02 19.49 0.95
CA ASP A 64 5.70 19.28 1.55
C ASP A 64 4.66 18.88 0.49
N LYS A 65 4.68 19.53 -0.68
CA LYS A 65 3.76 19.19 -1.77
C LYS A 65 4.03 17.80 -2.36
N LEU A 66 5.28 17.46 -2.63
CA LEU A 66 5.64 16.17 -3.22
C LEU A 66 5.40 15.00 -2.25
N PHE A 67 5.66 15.19 -0.95
CA PHE A 67 5.41 14.15 0.07
C PHE A 67 3.91 14.00 0.41
N ARG A 68 3.05 14.97 0.15
CA ARG A 68 1.57 14.83 0.24
C ARG A 68 1.02 13.99 -0.91
N CYS A 69 1.37 12.70 -0.94
CA CYS A 69 0.88 11.75 -1.92
C CYS A 69 0.72 10.36 -1.28
N THR A 70 -0.46 9.76 -1.43
CA THR A 70 -0.75 8.43 -0.91
C THR A 70 -0.20 7.28 -1.77
N TYR A 71 0.41 7.57 -2.89
CA TYR A 71 0.97 6.59 -3.84
C TYR A 71 -0.06 5.58 -4.37
N CYS A 72 -1.32 5.97 -4.47
CA CYS A 72 -2.46 5.07 -4.76
C CYS A 72 -2.64 4.70 -6.25
N ARG A 73 -1.79 5.14 -7.16
CA ARG A 73 -1.80 4.84 -8.62
C ARG A 73 -2.99 5.40 -9.41
N ASP A 74 -4.00 6.02 -8.80
CA ASP A 74 -5.20 6.50 -9.51
C ASP A 74 -4.88 7.49 -10.65
N CYS A 75 -3.92 8.39 -10.42
CA CYS A 75 -3.47 9.35 -11.43
C CYS A 75 -2.80 8.68 -12.65
N MET A 76 -2.13 7.53 -12.45
CA MET A 76 -1.52 6.77 -13.55
C MET A 76 -2.59 6.09 -14.41
N ASP A 77 -3.55 5.40 -13.79
CA ASP A 77 -4.65 4.71 -14.50
C ASP A 77 -5.47 5.68 -15.36
N ARG A 78 -5.63 6.93 -14.90
CA ARG A 78 -6.40 7.97 -15.59
C ARG A 78 -5.60 8.79 -16.59
N CYS A 79 -4.28 8.69 -16.60
CA CYS A 79 -3.45 9.53 -17.46
C CYS A 79 -3.61 9.13 -18.94
N PRO A 80 -4.14 10.02 -19.81
CA PRO A 80 -4.26 9.72 -21.23
C PRO A 80 -2.89 9.61 -21.92
N SER A 81 -1.87 10.31 -21.41
CA SER A 81 -0.49 10.24 -21.90
C SER A 81 0.29 9.04 -21.35
N LYS A 82 -0.30 8.23 -20.47
CA LYS A 82 0.32 7.03 -19.89
C LYS A 82 1.69 7.28 -19.23
N LEU A 83 1.80 8.38 -18.48
CA LEU A 83 3.03 8.75 -17.78
C LEU A 83 3.26 7.85 -16.57
N ASP A 84 4.53 7.56 -16.29
CA ASP A 84 4.97 6.88 -15.07
C ASP A 84 5.04 7.88 -13.91
N ILE A 85 3.86 8.40 -13.54
CA ILE A 85 3.72 9.53 -12.61
C ILE A 85 4.37 9.24 -11.26
N LEU A 86 4.27 8.01 -10.75
CA LEU A 86 4.84 7.66 -9.46
C LEU A 86 6.36 7.55 -9.50
N GLU A 87 6.94 7.12 -10.62
CA GLU A 87 8.39 7.17 -10.84
C GLU A 87 8.90 8.62 -10.89
N ILE A 88 8.19 9.50 -11.61
CA ILE A 88 8.52 10.94 -11.60
C ILE A 88 8.52 11.47 -10.16
N PHE A 89 7.52 11.09 -9.34
CA PHE A 89 7.43 11.58 -7.95
C PHE A 89 8.52 11.01 -7.06
N SER A 90 8.83 9.75 -7.17
CA SER A 90 9.91 9.10 -6.43
C SER A 90 11.25 9.78 -6.73
N ASN A 91 11.53 10.06 -8.00
CA ASN A 91 12.77 10.72 -8.41
C ASN A 91 12.79 12.22 -8.04
N ALA A 92 11.65 12.91 -8.11
CA ALA A 92 11.55 14.28 -7.59
C ALA A 92 11.76 14.36 -6.07
N ARG A 93 11.23 13.38 -5.32
CA ARG A 93 11.51 13.25 -3.88
C ARG A 93 12.99 12.99 -3.63
N ALA A 94 13.66 12.22 -4.49
CA ALA A 94 15.10 11.97 -4.36
C ALA A 94 15.93 13.25 -4.52
N GLU A 95 15.59 14.13 -5.48
CA GLU A 95 16.22 15.44 -5.57
C GLU A 95 16.06 16.27 -4.28
N LEU A 96 14.88 16.20 -3.66
CA LEU A 96 14.61 16.91 -2.41
C LEU A 96 15.32 16.27 -1.21
N VAL A 97 15.45 14.96 -1.17
CA VAL A 97 16.21 14.24 -0.14
C VAL A 97 17.69 14.61 -0.23
N ASP A 98 18.28 14.59 -1.44
CA ASP A 98 19.66 14.95 -1.70
C ASP A 98 19.92 16.45 -1.35
N ALA A 99 18.91 17.30 -1.52
CA ALA A 99 18.95 18.71 -1.13
C ALA A 99 18.69 18.96 0.37
N GLY A 100 18.46 17.90 1.18
CA GLY A 100 18.32 18.01 2.63
C GLY A 100 16.88 18.22 3.14
N PHE A 101 15.85 18.15 2.29
CA PHE A 101 14.43 18.38 2.64
C PHE A 101 13.65 17.11 3.04
N ALA A 102 14.34 16.00 3.36
CA ALA A 102 13.67 14.83 3.93
C ALA A 102 13.20 15.11 5.36
N SER A 103 11.98 14.70 5.70
CA SER A 103 11.47 14.81 7.08
C SER A 103 12.24 13.87 8.02
N ASP A 104 12.34 14.25 9.30
CA ASP A 104 13.03 13.44 10.31
C ASP A 104 12.31 12.09 10.51
N THR A 105 10.98 12.07 10.38
CA THR A 105 10.21 10.82 10.44
C THR A 105 10.55 9.87 9.29
N HIS A 106 10.74 10.40 8.07
CA HIS A 106 11.19 9.59 6.94
C HIS A 106 12.59 9.04 7.17
N LYS A 107 13.54 9.88 7.63
CA LYS A 107 14.91 9.47 7.98
C LYS A 107 14.90 8.36 9.03
N TYR A 108 14.07 8.50 10.07
CA TYR A 108 13.93 7.49 11.13
C TYR A 108 13.49 6.12 10.59
N ILE A 109 12.51 6.07 9.69
CA ILE A 109 12.06 4.82 9.05
C ILE A 109 13.21 4.18 8.25
N ILE A 110 13.93 4.99 7.47
CA ILE A 110 15.04 4.50 6.65
C ILE A 110 16.19 3.96 7.52
N GLU A 111 16.53 4.65 8.60
CA GLU A 111 17.53 4.17 9.56
C GLU A 111 17.11 2.86 10.25
N ASN A 112 15.81 2.69 10.59
CA ASN A 112 15.31 1.42 11.08
C ASN A 112 15.52 0.28 10.07
N ILE A 113 15.15 0.51 8.79
CA ILE A 113 15.35 -0.51 7.75
C ILE A 113 16.84 -0.85 7.61
N LYS A 114 17.72 0.14 7.63
CA LYS A 114 19.18 -0.07 7.51
C LYS A 114 19.75 -0.88 8.67
N LYS A 115 19.26 -0.64 9.89
CA LYS A 115 19.77 -1.29 11.11
C LYS A 115 19.17 -2.68 11.33
N THR A 116 17.89 -2.85 11.11
CA THR A 116 17.14 -4.04 11.54
C THR A 116 16.45 -4.79 10.38
N GLY A 117 16.49 -4.25 9.16
CA GLY A 117 15.71 -4.77 8.03
C GLY A 117 14.20 -4.52 8.13
N ASN A 118 13.73 -3.71 9.09
CA ASN A 118 12.31 -3.48 9.34
C ASN A 118 11.99 -2.01 9.59
N ILE A 119 10.83 -1.53 9.11
CA ILE A 119 10.39 -0.13 9.31
C ILE A 119 10.11 0.24 10.77
N TYR A 120 9.80 -0.74 11.61
CA TYR A 120 9.47 -0.55 13.03
C TYR A 120 10.70 -0.62 13.96
N GLY A 121 11.90 -0.92 13.42
CA GLY A 121 13.08 -1.25 14.21
C GLY A 121 13.05 -2.69 14.70
N ASP A 122 13.54 -2.95 15.91
CA ASP A 122 13.57 -4.29 16.47
C ASP A 122 12.15 -4.84 16.65
N THR A 123 11.86 -5.93 15.96
CA THR A 123 10.60 -6.66 16.06
C THR A 123 10.90 -8.09 16.51
N GLU A 124 9.95 -8.68 17.25
CA GLU A 124 10.03 -10.09 17.61
C GLU A 124 10.07 -10.93 16.33
N VAL A 125 11.17 -11.64 16.13
CA VAL A 125 11.37 -12.50 14.96
C VAL A 125 10.46 -13.71 15.09
N ILE A 126 9.43 -13.79 14.26
CA ILE A 126 8.63 -15.00 14.13
C ILE A 126 9.40 -15.94 13.21
N THR A 127 10.06 -16.94 13.77
CA THR A 127 10.67 -18.05 13.03
C THR A 127 9.80 -19.30 13.20
N PRO A 128 8.79 -19.51 12.37
CA PRO A 128 8.15 -20.83 12.32
C PRO A 128 9.09 -21.83 11.64
N GLU A 129 8.87 -23.13 11.91
CA GLU A 129 9.60 -24.18 11.23
C GLU A 129 9.45 -24.09 9.70
N GLN A 130 10.55 -24.18 8.99
CA GLN A 130 10.60 -24.20 7.53
C GLN A 130 10.10 -25.56 7.03
N LYS A 131 8.89 -25.60 6.44
CA LYS A 131 8.27 -26.86 5.99
C LYS A 131 7.96 -26.92 4.50
N GLY A 132 7.77 -25.79 3.84
CA GLY A 132 7.33 -25.72 2.44
C GLY A 132 8.47 -25.54 1.44
N LYS A 133 8.12 -25.61 0.15
CA LYS A 133 9.07 -25.37 -0.96
C LYS A 133 9.13 -23.92 -1.37
N THR A 134 7.96 -23.21 -1.39
CA THR A 134 7.88 -21.82 -1.84
C THR A 134 8.00 -20.88 -0.66
N PRO A 135 8.95 -19.92 -0.70
CA PRO A 135 9.17 -19.00 0.41
C PRO A 135 7.95 -18.11 0.63
N LEU A 136 7.60 -17.94 1.91
CA LEU A 136 6.58 -16.99 2.36
C LEU A 136 7.27 -15.70 2.81
N PHE A 137 7.11 -14.64 2.03
CA PHE A 137 7.52 -13.29 2.38
C PHE A 137 6.41 -12.61 3.20
N ILE A 138 6.63 -12.46 4.50
CA ILE A 138 5.64 -11.92 5.44
C ILE A 138 5.50 -10.41 5.26
N GLY A 139 6.61 -9.69 5.15
CA GLY A 139 6.69 -8.25 5.03
C GLY A 139 6.58 -7.52 6.38
N CYS A 140 7.28 -6.40 6.50
CA CYS A 140 7.44 -5.64 7.74
C CYS A 140 6.09 -5.29 8.42
N GLN A 141 5.04 -5.01 7.65
CA GLN A 141 3.71 -4.70 8.19
C GLN A 141 3.08 -5.86 8.96
N TYR A 142 3.32 -7.10 8.54
CA TYR A 142 2.84 -8.29 9.22
C TYR A 142 3.81 -8.79 10.29
N LEU A 143 5.13 -8.58 10.13
CA LEU A 143 6.11 -8.81 11.20
C LEU A 143 5.78 -7.97 12.44
N GLY A 144 5.38 -6.70 12.26
CA GLY A 144 4.89 -5.86 13.34
C GLY A 144 3.51 -6.27 13.91
N ARG A 145 2.89 -7.34 13.38
CA ARG A 145 1.57 -7.85 13.81
C ARG A 145 1.59 -9.39 13.99
N PRO A 146 2.34 -9.91 14.97
CA PRO A 146 2.62 -11.34 15.09
C PRO A 146 1.36 -12.21 15.17
N ASN A 147 0.30 -11.75 15.82
CA ASN A 147 -0.97 -12.50 15.91
C ASN A 147 -1.64 -12.67 14.54
N LYS A 148 -1.54 -11.70 13.64
CA LYS A 148 -2.09 -11.79 12.29
C LYS A 148 -1.24 -12.71 11.42
N THR A 149 0.07 -12.61 11.52
CA THR A 149 1.01 -13.50 10.84
C THR A 149 0.78 -14.96 11.24
N LYS A 150 0.71 -15.26 12.55
CA LYS A 150 0.37 -16.60 13.07
C LYS A 150 -0.98 -17.09 12.55
N LYS A 151 -1.97 -16.20 12.41
CA LYS A 151 -3.28 -16.54 11.85
C LYS A 151 -3.18 -16.94 10.38
N TYR A 152 -2.47 -16.18 9.54
CA TYR A 152 -2.25 -16.56 8.15
C TYR A 152 -1.53 -17.91 8.00
N ILE A 153 -0.47 -18.14 8.80
CA ILE A 153 0.23 -19.43 8.81
C ILE A 153 -0.73 -20.58 9.12
N LYS A 154 -1.56 -20.44 10.18
CA LYS A 154 -2.58 -21.44 10.54
C LYS A 154 -3.64 -21.63 9.45
N ILE A 155 -4.04 -20.57 8.73
CA ILE A 155 -4.96 -20.69 7.59
C ILE A 155 -4.30 -21.51 6.48
N LEU A 156 -3.03 -21.25 6.14
CA LEU A 156 -2.31 -21.99 5.12
C LEU A 156 -2.18 -23.46 5.48
N GLU A 157 -1.76 -23.78 6.71
CA GLU A 157 -1.63 -25.15 7.23
C GLU A 157 -2.97 -25.90 7.15
N LYS A 158 -4.09 -25.29 7.59
CA LYS A 158 -5.44 -25.88 7.48
C LYS A 158 -5.87 -26.15 6.03
N LEU A 159 -5.37 -25.40 5.10
CA LEU A 159 -5.63 -25.59 3.67
C LEU A 159 -4.64 -26.56 3.00
N GLY A 160 -3.76 -27.20 3.77
CA GLY A 160 -2.72 -28.10 3.27
C GLY A 160 -1.68 -27.37 2.40
N ILE A 161 -1.41 -26.09 2.72
CA ILE A 161 -0.33 -25.30 2.11
C ILE A 161 0.75 -25.17 3.17
N GLU A 162 1.88 -25.80 2.95
CA GLU A 162 3.04 -25.71 3.86
C GLU A 162 3.87 -24.48 3.52
N PRO A 163 3.81 -23.40 4.35
CA PRO A 163 4.62 -22.22 4.10
C PRO A 163 6.09 -22.48 4.46
N ASN A 164 6.99 -22.02 3.61
CA ASN A 164 8.41 -21.90 3.94
C ASN A 164 8.68 -20.48 4.43
N VAL A 165 8.61 -20.26 5.74
CA VAL A 165 8.93 -18.95 6.32
C VAL A 165 10.44 -18.79 6.33
N VAL A 166 10.92 -17.74 5.71
CA VAL A 166 12.35 -17.45 5.53
C VAL A 166 12.74 -16.20 6.31
N GLU A 167 14.01 -16.09 6.64
CA GLU A 167 14.55 -14.82 7.12
C GLU A 167 14.41 -13.78 6.02
N GLU A 168 13.86 -12.63 6.36
CA GLU A 168 13.62 -11.57 5.40
C GLU A 168 14.02 -10.18 5.93
N VAL A 169 14.29 -9.29 5.00
CA VAL A 169 14.42 -7.85 5.26
C VAL A 169 13.31 -7.12 4.49
N CYS A 170 13.01 -5.90 4.88
CA CYS A 170 12.01 -5.08 4.17
C CYS A 170 12.23 -5.13 2.66
N CYS A 171 11.15 -5.20 1.87
CA CYS A 171 11.25 -5.18 0.40
C CYS A 171 11.92 -3.91 -0.17
N GLY A 172 12.12 -2.86 0.64
CA GLY A 172 12.74 -1.61 0.20
C GLY A 172 11.76 -0.56 -0.35
N PHE A 173 10.48 -0.90 -0.52
CA PHE A 173 9.47 0.05 -0.99
C PHE A 173 9.50 1.42 -0.30
N PRO A 174 9.64 1.54 1.04
CA PRO A 174 9.72 2.85 1.68
C PRO A 174 10.94 3.66 1.24
N MET A 175 12.10 3.03 1.04
CA MET A 175 13.32 3.73 0.58
C MET A 175 13.09 4.30 -0.82
N GLU A 176 12.57 3.49 -1.73
CA GLU A 176 12.29 3.87 -3.11
C GLU A 176 11.28 5.02 -3.17
N VAL A 177 10.13 4.85 -2.52
CA VAL A 177 9.00 5.79 -2.59
C VAL A 177 9.27 7.10 -1.88
N LEU A 178 10.08 7.09 -0.80
CA LEU A 178 10.44 8.29 -0.06
C LEU A 178 11.68 9.02 -0.63
N GLY A 179 12.26 8.52 -1.74
CA GLY A 179 13.33 9.18 -2.46
C GLY A 179 14.73 8.92 -1.91
N PHE A 180 14.92 7.91 -1.06
CA PHE A 180 16.24 7.50 -0.56
C PHE A 180 16.88 6.49 -1.53
N LYS A 181 17.12 6.92 -2.77
CA LYS A 181 17.57 6.08 -3.87
C LYS A 181 18.92 5.41 -3.61
N ASP A 182 19.89 6.15 -3.10
CA ASP A 182 21.23 5.61 -2.82
C ASP A 182 21.20 4.55 -1.70
N ASP A 183 20.35 4.73 -0.70
CA ASP A 183 20.11 3.72 0.34
C ASP A 183 19.34 2.51 -0.22
N TYR A 184 18.39 2.74 -1.12
CA TYR A 184 17.65 1.66 -1.79
C TYR A 184 18.56 0.77 -2.64
N GLU A 185 19.47 1.35 -3.43
CA GLU A 185 20.42 0.56 -4.25
C GLU A 185 21.37 -0.31 -3.39
N LYS A 186 21.80 0.19 -2.23
CA LYS A 186 22.55 -0.61 -1.27
C LYS A 186 21.69 -1.72 -0.66
N HIS A 187 20.48 -1.37 -0.26
CA HIS A 187 19.51 -2.31 0.31
C HIS A 187 19.11 -3.41 -0.68
N LYS A 188 18.95 -3.10 -1.95
CA LYS A 188 18.62 -4.06 -3.02
C LYS A 188 19.66 -5.19 -3.12
N LYS A 189 20.95 -4.87 -2.93
CA LYS A 189 22.03 -5.87 -2.90
C LYS A 189 21.89 -6.77 -1.67
N GLN A 190 21.71 -6.21 -0.48
CA GLN A 190 21.48 -6.94 0.76
C GLN A 190 20.21 -7.80 0.70
N PHE A 191 19.13 -7.25 0.12
CA PHE A 191 17.89 -7.99 -0.08
C PHE A 191 18.12 -9.25 -0.92
N LYS A 192 18.83 -9.14 -2.04
CA LYS A 192 19.14 -10.29 -2.92
C LYS A 192 19.96 -11.36 -2.22
N GLU A 193 20.88 -10.98 -1.33
CA GLU A 193 21.68 -11.92 -0.52
C GLU A 193 20.82 -12.64 0.53
N LYS A 194 19.93 -11.89 1.21
CA LYS A 194 19.05 -12.41 2.27
C LYS A 194 17.84 -13.18 1.72
N PHE A 195 17.37 -12.82 0.54
CA PHE A 195 16.22 -13.43 -0.13
C PHE A 195 16.59 -13.92 -1.54
N PRO A 196 17.38 -15.00 -1.66
CA PRO A 196 17.89 -15.52 -2.94
C PRO A 196 16.86 -16.36 -3.71
N PHE A 197 15.60 -15.93 -3.72
CA PHE A 197 14.49 -16.66 -4.35
C PHE A 197 13.96 -15.92 -5.55
N ASN A 198 13.59 -16.63 -6.61
CA ASN A 198 13.00 -16.08 -7.81
C ASN A 198 11.45 -16.05 -7.77
N GLU A 199 10.86 -16.69 -6.76
CA GLU A 199 9.42 -16.71 -6.54
C GLU A 199 9.10 -16.61 -5.05
N ALA A 200 7.92 -16.07 -4.71
CA ALA A 200 7.48 -15.92 -3.34
C ALA A 200 5.95 -15.92 -3.23
N ILE A 201 5.44 -16.42 -2.11
CA ILE A 201 4.10 -16.11 -1.61
C ILE A 201 4.24 -14.89 -0.69
N THR A 202 3.30 -13.95 -0.74
CA THR A 202 3.37 -12.72 0.06
C THR A 202 2.07 -12.49 0.82
N LEU A 203 2.15 -11.87 2.01
CA LEU A 203 0.98 -11.48 2.79
C LEU A 203 0.52 -10.03 2.51
N CYS A 204 1.42 -9.17 2.06
CA CYS A 204 1.16 -7.75 1.87
C CYS A 204 1.03 -7.39 0.39
N PRO A 205 -0.06 -6.69 -0.04
CA PRO A 205 -0.23 -6.27 -1.43
C PRO A 205 0.92 -5.41 -1.96
N THR A 206 1.38 -4.44 -1.16
CA THR A 206 2.50 -3.56 -1.52
C THR A 206 3.78 -4.34 -1.73
N CYS A 207 4.08 -5.32 -0.85
CA CYS A 207 5.24 -6.19 -1.04
C CYS A 207 5.10 -7.03 -2.31
N THR A 208 3.89 -7.54 -2.62
CA THR A 208 3.66 -8.30 -3.86
C THR A 208 3.99 -7.48 -5.10
N VAL A 209 3.47 -6.24 -5.16
CA VAL A 209 3.76 -5.31 -6.25
C VAL A 209 5.27 -5.06 -6.34
N PHE A 210 5.88 -4.67 -5.23
CA PHE A 210 7.26 -4.20 -5.24
C PHE A 210 8.29 -5.31 -5.46
N LEU A 211 8.02 -6.53 -4.99
CA LEU A 211 8.85 -7.69 -5.32
C LEU A 211 8.82 -8.01 -6.83
N ARG A 212 7.68 -7.78 -7.50
CA ARG A 212 7.57 -7.92 -8.95
C ARG A 212 8.28 -6.80 -9.72
N GLU A 213 8.00 -5.55 -9.36
CA GLU A 213 8.47 -4.37 -10.08
C GLU A 213 9.94 -4.02 -9.74
N GLY A 214 10.31 -4.09 -8.44
CA GLY A 214 11.63 -3.65 -7.95
C GLY A 214 12.69 -4.75 -7.86
N HIS A 215 12.28 -6.02 -7.72
CA HIS A 215 13.19 -7.16 -7.52
C HIS A 215 13.04 -8.27 -8.57
N GLU A 216 12.12 -8.13 -9.53
CA GLU A 216 11.86 -9.11 -10.59
C GLU A 216 11.50 -10.52 -10.08
N ILE A 217 10.95 -10.61 -8.85
CA ILE A 217 10.53 -11.86 -8.23
C ILE A 217 9.09 -12.20 -8.65
N LYS A 218 8.83 -13.45 -9.02
CA LYS A 218 7.48 -13.97 -9.32
C LYS A 218 6.65 -14.09 -8.03
N ALA A 219 6.25 -12.95 -7.47
CA ALA A 219 5.48 -12.91 -6.25
C ALA A 219 3.99 -13.16 -6.50
N LYS A 220 3.35 -14.04 -5.72
CA LYS A 220 1.89 -14.25 -5.68
C LYS A 220 1.36 -13.83 -4.32
N HIS A 221 0.25 -13.11 -4.28
CA HIS A 221 -0.39 -12.82 -3.00
C HIS A 221 -1.09 -14.07 -2.45
N VAL A 222 -1.01 -14.28 -1.15
CA VAL A 222 -1.54 -15.46 -0.45
C VAL A 222 -3.02 -15.72 -0.72
N LEU A 223 -3.84 -14.69 -0.94
CA LEU A 223 -5.26 -14.84 -1.21
C LEU A 223 -5.55 -15.61 -2.52
N GLN A 224 -4.65 -15.55 -3.51
CA GLN A 224 -4.81 -16.32 -4.74
C GLN A 224 -4.70 -17.83 -4.47
N LEU A 225 -3.76 -18.24 -3.61
CA LEU A 225 -3.63 -19.64 -3.20
C LEU A 225 -4.75 -20.10 -2.26
N ILE A 226 -5.14 -19.24 -1.33
CA ILE A 226 -6.28 -19.52 -0.43
C ILE A 226 -7.56 -19.76 -1.24
N LEU A 227 -7.83 -18.93 -2.24
CA LEU A 227 -9.02 -19.05 -3.07
C LEU A 227 -9.14 -20.43 -3.75
N GLU A 228 -8.02 -20.98 -4.21
CA GLU A 228 -7.97 -22.28 -4.89
C GLU A 228 -8.40 -23.42 -3.96
N LYS A 229 -7.99 -23.38 -2.68
CA LYS A 229 -8.15 -24.46 -1.70
C LYS A 229 -9.24 -24.22 -0.65
N LEU A 230 -9.81 -23.01 -0.60
CA LEU A 230 -10.79 -22.64 0.42
C LEU A 230 -12.06 -23.48 0.28
N PRO A 231 -12.54 -24.19 1.32
CA PRO A 231 -13.81 -24.87 1.31
C PRO A 231 -14.98 -23.88 1.31
N LYS A 232 -16.17 -24.34 0.92
CA LYS A 232 -17.39 -23.55 1.08
C LYS A 232 -17.80 -23.55 2.55
N ALA A 233 -18.28 -22.40 3.02
CA ALA A 233 -18.89 -22.24 4.34
C ALA A 233 -20.08 -21.28 4.23
N ASN A 234 -20.87 -21.16 5.27
CA ASN A 234 -21.97 -20.20 5.32
C ASN A 234 -21.89 -19.38 6.62
N LEU A 235 -21.34 -18.19 6.52
CA LEU A 235 -21.23 -17.26 7.64
C LEU A 235 -22.50 -16.40 7.83
N GLY A 236 -23.37 -16.30 6.83
CA GLY A 236 -24.63 -15.57 6.88
C GLY A 236 -24.49 -14.07 7.19
N MET A 237 -23.32 -13.47 6.91
CA MET A 237 -23.03 -12.08 7.22
C MET A 237 -23.07 -11.20 5.96
N LYS A 238 -23.36 -9.90 6.19
CA LYS A 238 -23.27 -8.86 5.17
C LYS A 238 -22.09 -7.95 5.48
N VAL A 239 -21.31 -7.61 4.45
CA VAL A 239 -20.13 -6.74 4.58
C VAL A 239 -20.05 -5.78 3.41
N THR A 240 -19.31 -4.70 3.57
CA THR A 240 -18.77 -3.95 2.43
C THR A 240 -17.29 -4.19 2.29
N TYR A 241 -16.73 -4.02 1.08
CA TYR A 241 -15.33 -4.32 0.82
C TYR A 241 -14.56 -3.09 0.35
N HIS A 242 -13.44 -2.78 1.03
CA HIS A 242 -12.48 -1.78 0.58
C HIS A 242 -11.39 -2.44 -0.25
N ASP A 243 -11.33 -2.09 -1.52
CA ASP A 243 -10.27 -2.53 -2.44
C ASP A 243 -8.97 -1.77 -2.15
N PRO A 244 -7.89 -2.42 -1.67
CA PRO A 244 -6.59 -1.79 -1.54
C PRO A 244 -6.06 -1.34 -2.90
N CYS A 245 -5.40 -0.18 -2.94
CA CYS A 245 -4.90 0.40 -4.19
C CYS A 245 -3.90 -0.51 -4.92
N ASP A 246 -3.02 -1.17 -4.18
CA ASP A 246 -2.05 -2.10 -4.78
C ASP A 246 -2.72 -3.37 -5.31
N PHE A 247 -3.84 -3.81 -4.73
CA PHE A 247 -4.63 -4.90 -5.32
C PHE A 247 -5.33 -4.47 -6.59
N SER A 248 -6.16 -3.42 -6.50
CA SER A 248 -7.05 -3.06 -7.61
C SER A 248 -6.29 -2.44 -8.77
N ARG A 249 -5.32 -1.57 -8.54
CA ARG A 249 -4.57 -0.86 -9.57
C ARG A 249 -3.18 -1.41 -9.84
N GLY A 250 -2.47 -1.90 -8.81
CA GLY A 250 -1.15 -2.51 -8.96
C GLY A 250 -1.20 -3.92 -9.53
N LEU A 251 -1.87 -4.84 -8.84
CA LEU A 251 -1.89 -6.27 -9.15
C LEU A 251 -3.05 -6.71 -10.03
N LYS A 252 -4.10 -5.87 -10.18
CA LYS A 252 -5.39 -6.21 -10.81
C LYS A 252 -6.09 -7.41 -10.16
N ILE A 253 -5.86 -7.61 -8.84
CA ILE A 253 -6.55 -8.59 -8.00
C ILE A 253 -7.82 -7.94 -7.43
N ILE A 254 -8.93 -8.11 -8.10
CA ILE A 254 -10.21 -7.44 -7.80
C ILE A 254 -11.28 -8.44 -7.41
N ASP A 255 -11.36 -9.54 -8.14
CA ASP A 255 -12.43 -10.53 -7.98
C ASP A 255 -12.08 -11.60 -6.94
N GLU A 256 -10.81 -11.92 -6.73
CA GLU A 256 -10.39 -12.98 -5.83
C GLU A 256 -10.85 -12.75 -4.38
N PRO A 257 -10.72 -11.54 -3.76
CA PRO A 257 -11.29 -11.31 -2.42
C PRO A 257 -12.80 -11.49 -2.37
N ARG A 258 -13.51 -11.08 -3.42
CA ARG A 258 -14.97 -11.26 -3.53
C ARG A 258 -15.38 -12.72 -3.66
N GLN A 259 -14.63 -13.48 -4.45
CA GLN A 259 -14.85 -14.92 -4.59
C GLN A 259 -14.59 -15.66 -3.27
N ILE A 260 -13.55 -15.27 -2.51
CA ILE A 260 -13.29 -15.79 -1.17
C ILE A 260 -14.49 -15.52 -0.25
N LEU A 261 -14.94 -14.29 -0.16
CA LEU A 261 -16.09 -13.91 0.68
C LEU A 261 -17.36 -14.66 0.26
N LYS A 262 -17.62 -14.77 -1.04
CA LYS A 262 -18.77 -15.55 -1.57
C LYS A 262 -18.68 -17.04 -1.24
N LYS A 263 -17.49 -17.65 -1.34
CA LYS A 263 -17.28 -19.06 -0.92
C LYS A 263 -17.61 -19.27 0.55
N LEU A 264 -17.43 -18.26 1.39
CA LEU A 264 -17.71 -18.27 2.82
C LEU A 264 -19.16 -17.89 3.15
N GLY A 265 -20.05 -17.74 2.16
CA GLY A 265 -21.45 -17.37 2.37
C GLY A 265 -21.61 -15.93 2.89
N VAL A 266 -20.73 -15.03 2.51
CA VAL A 266 -20.77 -13.60 2.87
C VAL A 266 -21.36 -12.82 1.71
N GLU A 267 -22.42 -12.04 1.98
CA GLU A 267 -23.01 -11.09 1.03
C GLU A 267 -22.20 -9.79 1.04
N ILE A 268 -21.85 -9.28 -0.15
CA ILE A 268 -21.09 -8.03 -0.31
C ILE A 268 -22.01 -6.93 -0.80
N VAL A 269 -22.13 -5.86 -0.04
CA VAL A 269 -22.78 -4.61 -0.46
C VAL A 269 -21.69 -3.64 -0.90
N GLU A 270 -21.56 -3.42 -2.20
CA GLU A 270 -20.49 -2.61 -2.76
C GLU A 270 -20.65 -1.12 -2.42
N MET A 271 -19.55 -0.47 -2.08
CA MET A 271 -19.51 0.99 -1.98
C MET A 271 -19.65 1.65 -3.37
N LYS A 272 -20.09 2.90 -3.42
CA LYS A 272 -20.23 3.69 -4.66
C LYS A 272 -18.93 3.70 -5.49
N ASN A 273 -17.78 3.84 -4.82
CA ASN A 273 -16.47 3.73 -5.45
C ASN A 273 -15.80 2.41 -5.02
N SER A 274 -15.90 1.41 -5.85
CA SER A 274 -15.37 0.07 -5.61
C SER A 274 -14.49 -0.39 -6.76
N ARG A 275 -13.82 -1.53 -6.58
CA ARG A 275 -12.94 -2.15 -7.56
C ARG A 275 -11.78 -1.23 -7.94
N GLU A 276 -11.43 -1.09 -9.23
CA GLU A 276 -10.40 -0.17 -9.75
C GLU A 276 -10.72 1.30 -9.44
N ASN A 277 -12.00 1.62 -9.25
CA ASN A 277 -12.45 2.96 -8.90
C ASN A 277 -12.46 3.24 -7.39
N SER A 278 -12.00 2.30 -6.57
CA SER A 278 -11.94 2.44 -5.11
C SER A 278 -11.16 3.67 -4.67
N ARG A 279 -11.70 4.41 -3.69
CA ARG A 279 -10.98 5.53 -3.06
C ARG A 279 -9.87 5.00 -2.14
N CYS A 280 -8.81 5.79 -2.00
CA CYS A 280 -7.70 5.45 -1.13
C CYS A 280 -8.10 5.49 0.36
N CYS A 281 -7.43 4.64 1.17
CA CYS A 281 -7.56 4.65 2.63
C CYS A 281 -6.76 5.78 3.32
N GLY A 282 -5.90 6.50 2.58
CA GLY A 282 -5.06 7.56 3.15
C GLY A 282 -3.71 7.11 3.71
N GLY A 283 -3.44 5.79 3.85
CA GLY A 283 -2.29 5.29 4.62
C GLY A 283 -0.96 5.13 3.87
N GLY A 284 -0.94 5.28 2.53
CA GLY A 284 0.25 5.00 1.70
C GLY A 284 1.18 6.19 1.48
N GLY A 285 2.27 5.96 0.72
CA GLY A 285 3.15 7.00 0.20
C GLY A 285 3.94 7.84 1.20
N GLY A 286 3.94 7.45 2.48
CA GLY A 286 4.59 8.17 3.57
C GLY A 286 3.73 9.26 4.24
N ILE A 287 2.57 9.61 3.68
CA ILE A 287 1.72 10.70 4.19
C ILE A 287 1.21 10.44 5.61
N LEU A 288 0.96 9.18 5.96
CA LEU A 288 0.55 8.80 7.32
C LEU A 288 1.57 9.25 8.38
N MET A 289 2.84 9.38 8.01
CA MET A 289 3.93 9.74 8.91
C MET A 289 4.20 11.24 8.94
N THR A 290 3.91 11.97 7.87
CA THR A 290 4.24 13.40 7.72
C THR A 290 3.04 14.32 7.81
N ASP A 291 1.84 13.85 7.44
CA ASP A 291 0.60 14.62 7.50
C ASP A 291 -0.56 13.72 7.95
N GLN A 292 -0.52 13.37 9.26
CA GLN A 292 -1.53 12.49 9.87
C GLN A 292 -2.94 13.06 9.78
N GLY A 293 -3.10 14.39 9.83
CA GLY A 293 -4.38 15.07 9.69
C GLY A 293 -5.01 14.77 8.33
N LEU A 294 -4.27 15.05 7.27
CA LEU A 294 -4.72 14.80 5.90
C LEU A 294 -4.96 13.30 5.63
N SER A 295 -4.07 12.42 6.12
CA SER A 295 -4.26 10.98 6.02
C SER A 295 -5.57 10.53 6.65
N ASN A 296 -5.88 11.05 7.82
CA ASN A 296 -7.09 10.71 8.57
C ASN A 296 -8.37 11.28 7.92
N ASP A 297 -8.34 12.49 7.37
CA ASP A 297 -9.49 13.08 6.68
C ASP A 297 -9.83 12.29 5.41
N ILE A 298 -8.81 11.86 4.66
CA ILE A 298 -9.00 10.92 3.53
C ILE A 298 -9.67 9.62 4.00
N ALA A 299 -9.20 9.06 5.12
CA ALA A 299 -9.74 7.81 5.68
C ALA A 299 -11.18 7.96 6.15
N LYS A 300 -11.55 9.07 6.80
CA LYS A 300 -12.93 9.36 7.23
C LYS A 300 -13.90 9.40 6.07
N LYS A 301 -13.52 10.04 4.94
CA LYS A 301 -14.37 10.03 3.74
C LYS A 301 -14.61 8.60 3.22
N ARG A 302 -13.62 7.72 3.35
CA ARG A 302 -13.80 6.31 2.98
C ARG A 302 -14.71 5.58 3.97
N ILE A 303 -14.63 5.88 5.27
CA ILE A 303 -15.54 5.33 6.30
C ILE A 303 -16.97 5.79 6.06
N HIS A 304 -17.21 7.07 5.76
CA HIS A 304 -18.56 7.54 5.43
C HIS A 304 -19.15 6.81 4.22
N GLU A 305 -18.35 6.59 3.17
CA GLU A 305 -18.79 5.84 2.01
C GLU A 305 -19.12 4.36 2.35
N ALA A 306 -18.41 3.78 3.32
CA ALA A 306 -18.75 2.45 3.83
C ALA A 306 -20.04 2.45 4.66
N LEU A 307 -20.24 3.45 5.51
CA LEU A 307 -21.47 3.64 6.28
C LEU A 307 -22.71 3.83 5.40
N ASP A 308 -22.55 4.51 4.26
CA ASP A 308 -23.64 4.72 3.27
C ASP A 308 -24.17 3.39 2.68
N THR A 309 -23.44 2.29 2.81
CA THR A 309 -23.91 0.95 2.39
C THR A 309 -24.92 0.32 3.35
N GLY A 310 -25.03 0.86 4.56
CA GLY A 310 -25.94 0.35 5.60
C GLY A 310 -25.49 -0.97 6.25
N VAL A 311 -24.23 -1.41 6.04
CA VAL A 311 -23.70 -2.62 6.70
C VAL A 311 -22.75 -2.25 7.85
N ASP A 312 -22.62 -3.15 8.82
CA ASP A 312 -21.85 -2.91 10.05
C ASP A 312 -20.38 -3.34 9.94
N ILE A 313 -19.96 -3.94 8.83
CA ILE A 313 -18.62 -4.50 8.67
C ILE A 313 -17.99 -4.05 7.36
N LEU A 314 -16.83 -3.39 7.46
CA LEU A 314 -15.94 -3.08 6.35
C LEU A 314 -14.78 -4.08 6.34
N VAL A 315 -14.65 -4.84 5.26
CA VAL A 315 -13.54 -5.78 5.06
C VAL A 315 -12.50 -5.19 4.12
N THR A 316 -11.24 -5.42 4.39
CA THR A 316 -10.11 -5.08 3.50
C THR A 316 -9.06 -6.20 3.50
N SER A 317 -8.11 -6.16 2.57
CA SER A 317 -7.04 -7.17 2.44
C SER A 317 -5.63 -6.57 2.53
N CYS A 318 -5.50 -5.39 3.14
CA CYS A 318 -4.22 -4.71 3.33
C CYS A 318 -4.06 -4.28 4.79
N PRO A 319 -2.92 -4.58 5.43
CA PRO A 319 -2.70 -4.27 6.84
C PRO A 319 -2.64 -2.76 7.11
N THR A 320 -2.13 -1.98 6.16
CA THR A 320 -2.11 -0.51 6.26
C THR A 320 -3.53 0.06 6.11
N CYS A 321 -4.31 -0.40 5.14
CA CYS A 321 -5.71 0.02 4.99
C CYS A 321 -6.51 -0.31 6.26
N GLU A 322 -6.34 -1.50 6.82
CA GLU A 322 -7.02 -1.91 8.05
C GLU A 322 -6.73 -0.95 9.20
N SER A 323 -5.44 -0.68 9.48
CA SER A 323 -5.08 0.19 10.61
C SER A 323 -5.55 1.63 10.43
N THR A 324 -5.40 2.17 9.21
CA THR A 324 -5.81 3.55 8.92
C THR A 324 -7.34 3.72 8.99
N LEU A 325 -8.08 2.78 8.40
CA LEU A 325 -9.55 2.81 8.42
C LEU A 325 -10.12 2.50 9.81
N LYS A 326 -9.48 1.63 10.61
CA LYS A 326 -9.89 1.39 12.02
C LYS A 326 -9.81 2.67 12.84
N LYS A 327 -8.69 3.40 12.74
CA LYS A 327 -8.53 4.68 13.45
C LYS A 327 -9.61 5.68 13.04
N ALA A 328 -9.85 5.83 11.73
CA ALA A 328 -10.87 6.74 11.23
C ALA A 328 -12.29 6.31 11.65
N ALA A 329 -12.60 5.01 11.65
CA ALA A 329 -13.90 4.50 12.10
C ALA A 329 -14.16 4.78 13.58
N GLN A 330 -13.12 4.65 14.41
CA GLN A 330 -13.22 4.99 15.83
C GLN A 330 -13.53 6.49 16.02
N GLU A 331 -12.81 7.38 15.33
CA GLU A 331 -13.05 8.83 15.43
C GLU A 331 -14.45 9.23 14.91
N VAL A 332 -14.94 8.59 13.84
CA VAL A 332 -16.30 8.81 13.34
C VAL A 332 -17.32 8.34 14.36
N SER A 333 -17.08 7.18 14.99
CA SER A 333 -17.97 6.66 16.05
C SER A 333 -18.04 7.62 17.25
N GLU A 334 -16.89 8.12 17.72
CA GLU A 334 -16.81 9.05 18.86
C GLU A 334 -17.49 10.40 18.57
N LYS A 335 -17.39 10.92 17.34
CA LYS A 335 -17.91 12.25 16.98
C LYS A 335 -19.35 12.23 16.47
N GLU A 336 -19.77 11.17 15.76
CA GLU A 336 -21.04 11.11 15.04
C GLU A 336 -21.98 10.01 15.55
N GLY A 337 -21.52 9.15 16.47
CA GLY A 337 -22.29 8.01 16.98
C GLY A 337 -22.55 6.91 15.96
N LYS A 338 -21.91 6.95 14.78
CA LYS A 338 -22.04 5.96 13.72
C LYS A 338 -20.92 4.93 13.82
N THR A 339 -21.24 3.67 13.82
CA THR A 339 -20.27 2.58 14.01
C THR A 339 -20.16 1.70 12.77
N ILE A 340 -18.92 1.32 12.42
CA ILE A 340 -18.62 0.28 11.45
C ILE A 340 -17.36 -0.47 11.90
N ALA A 341 -17.42 -1.79 11.96
CA ALA A 341 -16.29 -2.63 12.33
C ALA A 341 -15.37 -2.84 11.13
N VAL A 342 -14.11 -2.42 11.24
CA VAL A 342 -13.11 -2.68 10.17
C VAL A 342 -12.39 -3.99 10.48
N ARG A 343 -12.41 -4.93 9.53
CA ARG A 343 -11.75 -6.25 9.64
C ARG A 343 -10.85 -6.50 8.45
N ASN A 344 -9.78 -7.26 8.67
CA ASN A 344 -9.04 -7.79 7.54
C ASN A 344 -9.64 -9.13 7.09
N ILE A 345 -9.46 -9.48 5.83
CA ILE A 345 -10.07 -10.66 5.20
C ILE A 345 -9.63 -11.97 5.87
N GLU A 346 -8.41 -12.04 6.43
CA GLU A 346 -7.96 -13.23 7.16
C GLU A 346 -8.81 -13.54 8.39
N ASP A 347 -9.43 -12.54 9.01
CA ASP A 347 -10.35 -12.75 10.14
C ASP A 347 -11.61 -13.48 9.67
N ILE A 348 -12.13 -13.13 8.49
CA ILE A 348 -13.31 -13.73 7.88
C ILE A 348 -12.99 -15.16 7.39
N ILE A 349 -11.83 -15.33 6.73
CA ILE A 349 -11.38 -16.66 6.28
C ILE A 349 -11.22 -17.60 7.48
N TRP A 350 -10.59 -17.14 8.55
CA TRP A 350 -10.39 -17.94 9.76
C TRP A 350 -11.72 -18.36 10.40
N GLN A 351 -12.69 -17.45 10.45
CA GLN A 351 -14.04 -17.75 10.96
C GLN A 351 -14.73 -18.81 10.10
N GLY A 352 -14.63 -18.69 8.76
CA GLY A 352 -15.21 -19.66 7.83
C GLY A 352 -14.60 -21.06 7.95
N LEU A 353 -13.28 -21.15 8.12
CA LEU A 353 -12.59 -22.43 8.32
C LEU A 353 -13.00 -23.12 9.62
N LYS A 354 -13.18 -22.36 10.70
CA LYS A 354 -13.70 -22.93 11.97
C LYS A 354 -15.12 -23.47 11.82
N ASN A 355 -16.00 -22.74 11.13
CA ASN A 355 -17.38 -23.20 10.93
C ASN A 355 -17.45 -24.47 10.06
N ALA A 356 -16.58 -24.60 9.05
CA ALA A 356 -16.53 -25.78 8.19
C ALA A 356 -16.06 -27.06 8.94
N GLU A 357 -15.38 -26.94 10.07
CA GLU A 357 -14.98 -28.08 10.92
C GLU A 357 -16.08 -28.55 11.86
N THR A 358 -17.06 -27.70 12.11
CA THR A 358 -18.18 -27.99 13.04
C THR A 358 -19.44 -28.46 12.34
N THR A 359 -19.44 -28.45 11.00
CA THR A 359 -20.55 -28.95 10.15
C THR A 359 -20.19 -30.29 9.51
#